data_24cf8bb226557f08eea2c10c6f64cb88
#
_entry.id   24cf8bb226557f08eea2c10c6f64cb88
#
_cell.length_a   1.000
_cell.length_b   1.000
_cell.length_c   1.000
_cell.angle_alpha   90.00
_cell.angle_beta   90.00
_cell.angle_gamma   90.00
#
_symmetry.space_group_name_H-M   'P 1'
#
loop_
_entity.id
_entity.type
_entity.pdbx_description
1 polymer ?
#
loop_
_entity_poly.entity_id
_entity_poly.type
_entity_poly.pdbx_seq_one_letter_code
_entity_poly.pdbx_strand_id
1 'polypeptide(L)'
;MKRIFTEISAFGFIVAVLFSAGCLSDDLGRSDNGSGTGSTGPTIPDNSVIEAGVFSALNLDYPGLAAVKAYYESDQYYLAAQALLEYYRGRTDVVNGNVNLIAPSISAEEQVWADQALLANEYRFYVEGYMDGDVPYSYLKSRAVDWTVCPTGDLEQRYRVHRHQWMVPQGKAYRTSLDETYASEWVTVYEDWLGKYPRPTGDVDYDADPASQPEESREALYAWRPADVACRVEAQCDLLYYFMQSTSFTPQLLSKFLANLAEQAEHVGTHYSEGVDTKAA
;
A
#
# COMPACT_ATOMS: atom_id res chain seq x y z
N MET A 1 21.27 10.29 -5.49
CA MET A 1 20.77 11.64 -5.22
C MET A 1 19.94 12.23 -6.36
N LYS A 2 20.42 12.36 -7.60
CA LYS A 2 19.58 12.88 -8.72
C LYS A 2 18.36 12.01 -9.08
N ARG A 3 18.36 10.71 -8.88
CA ARG A 3 17.21 9.82 -9.11
C ARG A 3 16.06 10.02 -8.13
N ILE A 4 16.37 10.24 -6.86
CA ILE A 4 15.35 10.45 -5.80
C ILE A 4 14.55 11.73 -6.04
N PHE A 5 15.20 12.79 -6.50
CA PHE A 5 14.51 14.06 -6.82
C PHE A 5 13.59 13.96 -8.05
N THR A 6 13.91 13.09 -9.00
CA THR A 6 13.05 12.84 -10.17
C THR A 6 11.80 12.04 -9.75
N GLU A 7 11.91 11.22 -8.72
CA GLU A 7 10.81 10.36 -8.23
C GLU A 7 9.87 11.09 -7.27
N ILE A 8 10.35 12.02 -6.46
CA ILE A 8 9.47 12.90 -5.65
C ILE A 8 8.67 13.85 -6.54
N SER A 9 9.24 14.32 -7.65
CA SER A 9 8.48 15.03 -8.69
C SER A 9 7.42 14.12 -9.34
N ALA A 10 7.67 12.79 -9.41
CA ALA A 10 6.69 11.80 -9.83
C ALA A 10 5.59 11.59 -8.79
N PHE A 11 5.81 11.87 -7.51
CA PHE A 11 4.79 11.73 -6.47
C PHE A 11 3.72 12.84 -6.55
N GLY A 12 4.10 14.08 -6.81
CA GLY A 12 3.16 15.12 -7.22
C GLY A 12 2.45 14.77 -8.53
N PHE A 13 3.09 13.96 -9.36
CA PHE A 13 2.53 13.43 -10.61
C PHE A 13 1.67 12.17 -10.38
N ILE A 14 1.93 11.31 -9.39
CA ILE A 14 1.11 10.13 -9.09
C ILE A 14 -0.28 10.53 -8.61
N VAL A 15 -0.40 11.59 -7.82
CA VAL A 15 -1.70 12.19 -7.50
C VAL A 15 -2.35 12.83 -8.74
N ALA A 16 -1.56 13.31 -9.72
CA ALA A 16 -2.02 13.97 -10.94
C ALA A 16 -2.19 13.04 -12.16
N VAL A 17 -1.40 11.95 -12.29
CA VAL A 17 -1.39 11.01 -13.43
C VAL A 17 -2.49 9.93 -13.33
N LEU A 18 -3.24 9.91 -12.26
CA LEU A 18 -4.44 9.10 -12.18
C LEU A 18 -5.55 9.47 -13.21
N PHE A 19 -5.23 10.17 -14.33
CA PHE A 19 -6.22 10.98 -15.03
C PHE A 19 -6.14 11.03 -16.56
N SER A 20 -6.61 10.05 -17.24
CA SER A 20 -7.14 10.23 -18.60
C SER A 20 -8.12 9.13 -19.04
N ALA A 21 -9.08 9.58 -19.79
CA ALA A 21 -10.40 9.05 -20.01
C ALA A 21 -10.51 7.73 -20.80
N GLY A 22 -11.54 6.97 -20.52
CA GLY A 22 -12.13 5.99 -21.43
C GLY A 22 -13.65 5.93 -21.22
N CYS A 23 -14.38 6.18 -22.28
CA CYS A 23 -15.84 6.13 -22.32
C CYS A 23 -16.38 4.72 -22.17
N LEU A 24 -17.39 4.55 -21.34
CA LEU A 24 -18.31 3.41 -21.41
C LEU A 24 -19.76 3.89 -21.36
N SER A 25 -20.51 3.38 -22.31
CA SER A 25 -21.90 3.72 -22.63
C SER A 25 -22.87 3.14 -21.60
N ASP A 26 -23.88 3.98 -21.31
CA ASP A 26 -25.10 3.64 -20.58
C ASP A 26 -25.89 2.48 -21.21
N ASP A 27 -26.32 1.54 -20.37
CA ASP A 27 -27.55 0.80 -20.61
C ASP A 27 -28.21 0.42 -19.27
N LEU A 28 -29.13 1.25 -18.82
CA LEU A 28 -30.02 0.98 -17.70
C LEU A 28 -31.44 0.72 -18.21
N GLY A 29 -31.76 -0.53 -18.40
CA GLY A 29 -33.10 -1.02 -18.75
C GLY A 29 -33.96 -1.33 -17.52
N ARG A 30 -34.88 -0.41 -17.24
CA ARG A 30 -36.28 -0.56 -16.85
C ARG A 30 -36.75 -1.66 -15.87
N SER A 31 -37.34 -1.17 -14.81
CA SER A 31 -38.27 -1.70 -13.82
C SER A 31 -39.33 -2.67 -14.31
N ASP A 32 -39.61 -3.73 -13.52
CA ASP A 32 -40.95 -4.30 -13.38
C ASP A 32 -41.27 -4.63 -11.91
N ASN A 33 -42.47 -4.22 -11.50
CA ASN A 33 -43.11 -4.46 -10.22
C ASN A 33 -43.57 -5.92 -10.07
N GLY A 34 -43.14 -6.57 -8.98
CA GLY A 34 -43.68 -7.85 -8.56
C GLY A 34 -43.60 -8.00 -7.04
N SER A 35 -44.76 -7.94 -6.40
CA SER A 35 -44.95 -8.19 -4.97
C SER A 35 -44.61 -9.63 -4.58
N GLY A 36 -43.82 -9.84 -3.55
CA GLY A 36 -43.82 -11.11 -2.85
C GLY A 36 -42.49 -11.51 -2.21
N THR A 37 -42.48 -11.60 -0.88
CA THR A 37 -41.66 -12.42 -0.01
C THR A 37 -40.14 -12.15 0.02
N GLY A 38 -39.71 -11.57 1.11
CA GLY A 38 -38.42 -11.76 1.79
C GLY A 38 -37.18 -11.97 0.93
N SER A 39 -36.81 -11.02 0.06
CA SER A 39 -35.47 -10.97 -0.50
C SER A 39 -34.58 -10.20 0.48
N THR A 40 -33.71 -10.90 1.20
CA THR A 40 -32.54 -10.28 1.80
C THR A 40 -31.63 -9.84 0.64
N GLY A 41 -31.87 -8.62 0.14
CA GLY A 41 -30.93 -7.96 -0.77
C GLY A 41 -29.53 -7.96 -0.14
N PRO A 42 -28.46 -7.86 -0.94
CA PRO A 42 -27.13 -7.79 -0.39
C PRO A 42 -27.07 -6.64 0.62
N THR A 43 -26.77 -6.99 1.87
CA THR A 43 -26.60 -5.98 2.93
C THR A 43 -25.41 -5.11 2.56
N ILE A 44 -25.63 -3.84 2.25
CA ILE A 44 -24.55 -2.89 2.05
C ILE A 44 -23.79 -2.80 3.37
N PRO A 45 -22.47 -3.07 3.40
CA PRO A 45 -21.69 -2.96 4.61
C PRO A 45 -21.78 -1.55 5.21
N ASP A 46 -21.61 -1.49 6.53
CA ASP A 46 -21.64 -0.25 7.28
C ASP A 46 -20.59 0.75 6.77
N ASN A 47 -20.97 2.00 6.58
CA ASN A 47 -20.06 3.09 6.23
C ASN A 47 -18.92 3.29 7.25
N SER A 48 -19.12 2.89 8.49
CA SER A 48 -18.12 3.04 9.58
C SER A 48 -16.83 2.26 9.36
N VAL A 49 -16.82 1.29 8.43
CA VAL A 49 -15.62 0.52 8.10
C VAL A 49 -14.70 1.22 7.10
N ILE A 50 -15.13 2.37 6.56
CA ILE A 50 -14.41 3.14 5.54
C ILE A 50 -13.72 4.34 6.16
N GLU A 51 -12.45 4.54 5.82
CA GLU A 51 -11.69 5.75 6.12
C GLU A 51 -12.17 6.92 5.24
N ALA A 52 -13.29 7.53 5.61
CA ALA A 52 -13.98 8.53 4.78
C ALA A 52 -13.11 9.76 4.48
N GLY A 53 -12.15 10.08 5.35
CA GLY A 53 -11.20 11.19 5.17
C GLY A 53 -10.39 11.10 3.88
N VAL A 54 -10.18 9.91 3.33
CA VAL A 54 -9.43 9.71 2.09
C VAL A 54 -10.03 10.47 0.91
N PHE A 55 -11.35 10.59 0.83
CA PHE A 55 -12.02 11.26 -0.29
C PHE A 55 -11.73 12.76 -0.34
N SER A 56 -11.44 13.39 0.79
CA SER A 56 -11.06 14.80 0.84
C SER A 56 -9.66 15.07 0.25
N ALA A 57 -8.81 14.06 0.20
CA ALA A 57 -7.48 14.14 -0.42
C ALA A 57 -7.51 13.93 -1.94
N LEU A 58 -8.65 13.50 -2.49
CA LEU A 58 -8.80 13.22 -3.92
C LEU A 58 -9.46 14.38 -4.67
N ASN A 59 -9.03 14.62 -5.89
CA ASN A 59 -9.76 15.51 -6.79
C ASN A 59 -10.96 14.76 -7.39
N LEU A 60 -12.11 14.82 -6.72
CA LEU A 60 -13.33 14.13 -7.15
C LEU A 60 -13.99 14.74 -8.40
N ASP A 61 -13.56 15.92 -8.86
CA ASP A 61 -14.00 16.51 -10.14
C ASP A 61 -13.32 15.92 -11.35
N TYR A 62 -12.44 14.96 -11.11
CA TYR A 62 -11.68 14.38 -12.17
C TYR A 62 -12.53 13.43 -13.04
N PRO A 63 -12.30 13.40 -14.39
CA PRO A 63 -13.03 12.54 -15.31
C PRO A 63 -13.03 11.08 -14.86
N GLY A 64 -14.21 10.46 -14.80
CA GLY A 64 -14.38 9.08 -14.34
C GLY A 64 -14.69 8.93 -12.85
N LEU A 65 -14.58 9.97 -12.03
CA LEU A 65 -14.89 9.91 -10.60
C LEU A 65 -16.28 10.46 -10.23
N ALA A 66 -17.14 10.75 -11.20
CA ALA A 66 -18.47 11.31 -10.93
C ALA A 66 -19.32 10.44 -10.00
N ALA A 67 -19.27 9.11 -10.13
CA ALA A 67 -19.98 8.19 -9.25
C ALA A 67 -19.40 8.21 -7.82
N VAL A 68 -18.06 8.24 -7.69
CA VAL A 68 -17.38 8.36 -6.40
C VAL A 68 -17.82 9.64 -5.69
N LYS A 69 -17.78 10.76 -6.41
CA LYS A 69 -18.23 12.06 -5.90
C LYS A 69 -19.65 12.03 -5.42
N ALA A 70 -20.59 11.52 -6.24
CA ALA A 70 -22.01 11.47 -5.91
C ALA A 70 -22.29 10.64 -4.66
N TYR A 71 -21.63 9.49 -4.50
CA TYR A 71 -21.75 8.67 -3.29
C TYR A 71 -21.14 9.36 -2.07
N TYR A 72 -19.97 9.97 -2.21
CA TYR A 72 -19.32 10.68 -1.12
C TYR A 72 -20.16 11.87 -0.63
N GLU A 73 -20.68 12.71 -1.52
CA GLU A 73 -21.53 13.86 -1.19
C GLU A 73 -22.89 13.45 -0.58
N SER A 74 -23.27 12.18 -0.71
CA SER A 74 -24.48 11.59 -0.12
C SER A 74 -24.19 10.77 1.14
N ASP A 75 -23.01 10.89 1.73
CA ASP A 75 -22.53 10.14 2.91
C ASP A 75 -22.59 8.61 2.74
N GLN A 76 -22.51 8.11 1.50
CA GLN A 76 -22.51 6.69 1.17
C GLN A 76 -21.06 6.19 0.95
N TYR A 77 -20.26 6.26 2.01
CA TYR A 77 -18.80 6.08 1.92
C TYR A 77 -18.37 4.70 1.41
N TYR A 78 -19.09 3.64 1.78
CA TYR A 78 -18.79 2.31 1.24
C TYR A 78 -18.98 2.25 -0.28
N LEU A 79 -20.08 2.80 -0.78
CA LEU A 79 -20.33 2.84 -2.23
C LEU A 79 -19.35 3.77 -2.95
N ALA A 80 -18.92 4.85 -2.31
CA ALA A 80 -17.84 5.69 -2.83
C ALA A 80 -16.53 4.93 -2.95
N ALA A 81 -16.14 4.17 -1.92
CA ALA A 81 -14.94 3.34 -1.96
C ALA A 81 -15.04 2.20 -2.98
N GLN A 82 -16.20 1.60 -3.11
CA GLN A 82 -16.46 0.58 -4.13
C GLN A 82 -16.32 1.16 -5.54
N ALA A 83 -16.97 2.28 -5.82
CA ALA A 83 -16.87 2.95 -7.11
C ALA A 83 -15.43 3.39 -7.42
N LEU A 84 -14.68 3.82 -6.41
CA LEU A 84 -13.26 4.17 -6.56
C LEU A 84 -12.42 2.94 -6.89
N LEU A 85 -12.67 1.81 -6.25
CA LEU A 85 -11.97 0.55 -6.55
C LEU A 85 -12.26 0.07 -7.96
N GLU A 86 -13.52 0.14 -8.40
CA GLU A 86 -13.94 -0.19 -9.77
C GLU A 86 -13.26 0.73 -10.79
N TYR A 87 -13.17 2.03 -10.49
CA TYR A 87 -12.45 2.99 -11.30
C TYR A 87 -10.97 2.60 -11.44
N TYR A 88 -10.27 2.28 -10.35
CA TYR A 88 -8.87 1.82 -10.42
C TYR A 88 -8.72 0.54 -11.22
N ARG A 89 -9.60 -0.43 -11.02
CA ARG A 89 -9.60 -1.72 -11.74
C ARG A 89 -9.83 -1.57 -13.25
N GLY A 90 -10.65 -0.61 -13.63
CA GLY A 90 -10.97 -0.32 -15.03
C GLY A 90 -9.89 0.47 -15.77
N ARG A 91 -8.90 1.02 -15.09
CA ARG A 91 -7.87 1.83 -15.72
C ARG A 91 -6.85 0.97 -16.47
N THR A 92 -6.58 1.37 -17.72
CA THR A 92 -5.58 0.75 -18.60
C THR A 92 -4.48 1.73 -19.04
N ASP A 93 -4.65 2.99 -18.71
CA ASP A 93 -3.83 4.13 -19.15
C ASP A 93 -2.73 4.51 -18.13
N VAL A 94 -2.72 3.89 -16.97
CA VAL A 94 -1.73 4.16 -15.95
C VAL A 94 -0.46 3.39 -16.23
N VAL A 95 0.62 4.11 -16.31
CA VAL A 95 1.97 3.53 -16.43
C VAL A 95 2.69 3.70 -15.11
N ASN A 96 2.95 2.57 -14.45
CA ASN A 96 3.94 2.49 -13.38
C ASN A 96 5.23 1.93 -14.01
N GLY A 97 6.33 2.65 -13.93
CA GLY A 97 7.60 2.25 -14.54
C GLY A 97 8.18 0.94 -13.99
N ASN A 98 7.78 0.57 -12.78
CA ASN A 98 8.25 -0.65 -12.10
C ASN A 98 7.33 -1.86 -12.35
N VAL A 99 6.08 -1.62 -12.79
CA VAL A 99 5.05 -2.67 -12.89
C VAL A 99 4.57 -2.82 -14.33
N ASN A 100 4.82 -3.99 -14.91
CA ASN A 100 4.29 -4.35 -16.22
C ASN A 100 2.95 -5.11 -16.07
N LEU A 101 1.84 -4.39 -16.23
CA LEU A 101 0.51 -4.98 -16.12
C LEU A 101 0.06 -5.75 -17.37
N ILE A 102 0.69 -5.47 -18.53
CA ILE A 102 0.34 -6.09 -19.81
C ILE A 102 0.96 -7.48 -19.91
N ALA A 103 2.22 -7.62 -19.47
CA ALA A 103 2.96 -8.87 -19.46
C ALA A 103 3.62 -9.05 -18.08
N PRO A 104 2.83 -9.36 -17.05
CA PRO A 104 3.36 -9.54 -15.71
C PRO A 104 4.34 -10.71 -15.71
N SER A 105 5.44 -10.55 -15.00
CA SER A 105 6.48 -11.57 -14.88
C SER A 105 7.03 -11.59 -13.45
N ILE A 106 7.54 -12.76 -13.08
CA ILE A 106 8.24 -12.98 -11.81
C ILE A 106 9.48 -13.80 -12.09
N SER A 107 10.59 -13.50 -11.46
CA SER A 107 11.79 -14.33 -11.55
C SER A 107 11.62 -15.63 -10.76
N ALA A 108 12.40 -16.66 -11.09
CA ALA A 108 12.37 -17.93 -10.36
C ALA A 108 12.72 -17.75 -8.87
N GLU A 109 13.60 -16.82 -8.56
CA GLU A 109 14.01 -16.51 -7.19
C GLU A 109 12.87 -15.80 -6.43
N GLU A 110 12.26 -14.79 -7.02
CA GLU A 110 11.11 -14.09 -6.43
C GLU A 110 9.91 -15.04 -6.22
N GLN A 111 9.71 -16.00 -7.15
CA GLN A 111 8.67 -17.01 -6.99
C GLN A 111 8.93 -17.89 -5.75
N VAL A 112 10.19 -18.33 -5.54
CA VAL A 112 10.56 -19.07 -4.34
C VAL A 112 10.28 -18.25 -3.08
N TRP A 113 10.56 -16.96 -3.08
CA TRP A 113 10.31 -16.10 -1.92
C TRP A 113 8.80 -15.91 -1.65
N ALA A 114 8.01 -15.71 -2.70
CA ALA A 114 6.57 -15.63 -2.58
C ALA A 114 5.96 -16.94 -2.04
N ASP A 115 6.41 -18.09 -2.54
CA ASP A 115 5.94 -19.41 -2.09
C ASP A 115 6.32 -19.69 -0.63
N GLN A 116 7.51 -19.32 -0.21
CA GLN A 116 7.95 -19.48 1.17
C GLN A 116 7.14 -18.64 2.15
N ALA A 117 6.73 -17.44 1.75
CA ALA A 117 5.83 -16.62 2.55
C ALA A 117 4.50 -17.34 2.82
N LEU A 118 3.95 -18.06 1.83
CA LEU A 118 2.70 -18.81 2.00
C LEU A 118 2.87 -20.14 2.73
N LEU A 119 3.86 -20.92 2.33
CA LEU A 119 3.97 -22.34 2.73
C LEU A 119 4.72 -22.53 4.04
N ALA A 120 5.75 -21.72 4.26
CA ALA A 120 6.64 -21.85 5.42
C ALA A 120 6.45 -20.72 6.44
N ASN A 121 5.59 -19.74 6.13
CA ASN A 121 5.51 -18.47 6.86
C ASN A 121 6.91 -17.82 7.01
N GLU A 122 7.70 -17.91 5.96
CA GLU A 122 9.04 -17.32 5.88
C GLU A 122 9.01 -16.15 4.91
N TYR A 123 9.04 -14.92 5.41
CA TYR A 123 9.31 -13.76 4.59
C TYR A 123 10.81 -13.55 4.48
N ARG A 124 11.28 -13.31 3.29
CA ARG A 124 12.67 -13.00 3.02
C ARG A 124 12.78 -11.57 2.58
N PHE A 125 13.65 -10.81 3.22
CA PHE A 125 14.03 -9.53 2.70
C PHE A 125 15.50 -9.52 2.34
N TYR A 126 15.77 -8.92 1.22
CA TYR A 126 17.10 -8.76 0.66
C TYR A 126 17.72 -7.46 1.19
N VAL A 127 18.96 -7.52 1.59
CA VAL A 127 19.75 -6.36 2.00
C VAL A 127 20.89 -6.20 1.02
N GLU A 128 20.64 -5.51 -0.10
CA GLU A 128 21.66 -5.25 -1.11
C GLU A 128 22.86 -4.51 -0.52
N GLY A 129 24.04 -5.06 -0.72
CA GLY A 129 25.32 -4.42 -0.36
C GLY A 129 25.76 -4.53 1.09
N TYR A 130 25.04 -5.25 1.97
CA TYR A 130 25.39 -5.36 3.40
C TYR A 130 25.84 -6.75 3.85
N MET A 131 26.00 -7.70 2.93
CA MET A 131 26.22 -9.08 3.29
C MET A 131 27.37 -9.71 2.51
N ASP A 132 28.26 -10.37 3.22
CA ASP A 132 29.11 -11.40 2.67
C ASP A 132 28.24 -12.63 2.32
N GLY A 133 27.68 -12.62 1.10
CA GLY A 133 26.84 -13.68 0.59
C GLY A 133 25.34 -13.38 0.70
N ASP A 134 24.62 -13.77 -0.32
CA ASP A 134 23.19 -13.59 -0.53
C ASP A 134 22.34 -14.44 0.42
N VAL A 135 22.49 -14.30 1.73
CA VAL A 135 21.66 -15.03 2.69
C VAL A 135 20.43 -14.20 3.03
N PRO A 136 19.28 -14.55 2.48
CA PRO A 136 18.04 -13.87 2.85
C PRO A 136 17.71 -14.18 4.32
N TYR A 137 17.29 -13.16 5.05
CA TYR A 137 16.82 -13.34 6.42
C TYR A 137 15.35 -13.74 6.42
N SER A 138 15.07 -14.74 7.23
CA SER A 138 13.71 -15.18 7.54
C SER A 138 13.26 -14.55 8.84
N TYR A 139 12.05 -13.96 8.87
CA TYR A 139 11.51 -13.32 10.07
C TYR A 139 10.02 -13.53 10.25
N LEU A 140 9.62 -14.79 10.21
CA LEU A 140 8.31 -15.18 10.69
C LEU A 140 8.42 -16.10 11.89
N LYS A 141 7.68 -15.73 12.92
CA LYS A 141 7.26 -16.69 13.97
C LYS A 141 5.77 -16.91 13.82
N SER A 142 5.38 -18.12 13.39
CA SER A 142 4.01 -18.61 13.42
C SER A 142 2.91 -17.67 12.89
N ARG A 143 2.95 -17.29 11.62
CA ARG A 143 2.00 -16.42 10.90
C ARG A 143 1.91 -14.96 11.35
N ALA A 144 2.70 -14.52 12.29
CA ALA A 144 2.83 -13.11 12.64
C ALA A 144 4.23 -12.63 12.27
N VAL A 145 4.34 -11.53 11.54
CA VAL A 145 5.63 -10.91 11.24
C VAL A 145 6.22 -10.37 12.55
N ASP A 146 7.45 -10.76 12.84
CA ASP A 146 8.23 -10.11 13.89
C ASP A 146 8.86 -8.83 13.34
N TRP A 147 8.17 -7.73 13.47
CA TRP A 147 8.60 -6.43 12.98
C TRP A 147 9.82 -5.87 13.72
N THR A 148 10.20 -6.49 14.82
CA THR A 148 11.35 -6.08 15.65
C THR A 148 12.62 -6.86 15.33
N VAL A 149 12.56 -7.76 14.36
CA VAL A 149 13.67 -8.66 14.03
C VAL A 149 14.92 -7.91 13.59
N CYS A 150 16.05 -8.30 14.14
CA CYS A 150 17.37 -7.76 13.83
C CYS A 150 18.41 -8.90 13.93
N PRO A 151 18.45 -9.86 12.97
CA PRO A 151 19.18 -11.12 13.09
C PRO A 151 20.68 -10.97 13.31
N THR A 152 21.29 -9.93 12.75
CA THR A 152 22.75 -9.69 12.89
C THR A 152 23.10 -8.62 13.89
N GLY A 153 22.11 -7.94 14.50
CA GLY A 153 22.33 -6.77 15.32
C GLY A 153 22.56 -5.46 14.53
N ASP A 154 22.53 -5.52 13.20
CA ASP A 154 22.57 -4.32 12.36
C ASP A 154 21.18 -3.69 12.30
N LEU A 155 21.04 -2.51 12.90
CA LEU A 155 19.78 -1.77 12.99
C LEU A 155 19.20 -1.41 11.63
N GLU A 156 20.01 -1.33 10.57
CA GLU A 156 19.52 -1.09 9.21
C GLU A 156 18.54 -2.20 8.76
N GLN A 157 18.70 -3.44 9.23
CA GLN A 157 17.75 -4.53 8.96
C GLN A 157 16.37 -4.21 9.53
N ARG A 158 16.33 -3.61 10.73
CA ARG A 158 15.08 -3.23 11.37
C ARG A 158 14.37 -2.10 10.62
N TYR A 159 15.08 -1.13 10.10
CA TYR A 159 14.51 -0.12 9.21
C TYR A 159 13.94 -0.75 7.93
N ARG A 160 14.67 -1.67 7.31
CA ARG A 160 14.30 -2.28 6.04
C ARG A 160 13.05 -3.14 6.13
N VAL A 161 12.76 -3.78 7.26
CA VAL A 161 11.51 -4.55 7.41
C VAL A 161 10.29 -3.66 7.23
N HIS A 162 10.37 -2.39 7.61
CA HIS A 162 9.29 -1.43 7.46
C HIS A 162 9.17 -0.79 6.07
N ARG A 163 10.08 -1.07 5.12
CA ARG A 163 10.02 -0.55 3.74
C ARG A 163 9.02 -1.29 2.85
N HIS A 164 8.52 -2.46 3.23
CA HIS A 164 7.58 -3.31 2.51
C HIS A 164 8.05 -3.81 1.13
N GLN A 165 9.26 -3.48 0.69
CA GLN A 165 9.82 -3.92 -0.59
C GLN A 165 9.86 -5.45 -0.73
N TRP A 166 10.05 -6.15 0.38
CA TRP A 166 10.06 -7.61 0.45
C TRP A 166 8.69 -8.27 0.22
N MET A 167 7.60 -7.49 0.20
CA MET A 167 6.25 -7.95 -0.15
C MET A 167 6.02 -7.97 -1.67
N VAL A 168 6.84 -7.26 -2.45
CA VAL A 168 6.68 -7.14 -3.90
C VAL A 168 6.67 -8.49 -4.62
N PRO A 169 7.50 -9.48 -4.27
CA PRO A 169 7.42 -10.82 -4.88
C PRO A 169 6.04 -11.47 -4.77
N GLN A 170 5.32 -11.30 -3.66
CA GLN A 170 3.94 -11.80 -3.52
C GLN A 170 2.98 -11.10 -4.49
N GLY A 171 3.13 -9.79 -4.67
CA GLY A 171 2.36 -9.03 -5.65
C GLY A 171 2.59 -9.52 -7.08
N LYS A 172 3.85 -9.79 -7.45
CA LYS A 172 4.22 -10.37 -8.75
C LYS A 172 3.66 -11.79 -8.91
N ALA A 173 3.75 -12.63 -7.89
CA ALA A 173 3.21 -13.99 -7.91
C ALA A 173 1.69 -13.98 -8.09
N TYR A 174 0.96 -13.16 -7.35
CA TYR A 174 -0.47 -12.96 -7.56
C TYR A 174 -0.77 -12.53 -8.99
N ARG A 175 -0.07 -11.51 -9.50
CA ARG A 175 -0.38 -10.94 -10.81
C ARG A 175 -0.11 -11.89 -11.96
N THR A 176 0.85 -12.81 -11.81
CA THR A 176 1.18 -13.82 -12.82
C THR A 176 0.27 -15.04 -12.76
N SER A 177 -0.18 -15.44 -11.57
CA SER A 177 -0.97 -16.66 -11.36
C SER A 177 -2.46 -16.41 -11.15
N LEU A 178 -2.83 -15.22 -10.65
CA LEU A 178 -4.15 -14.86 -10.11
C LEU A 178 -4.58 -15.75 -8.93
N ASP A 179 -3.61 -16.33 -8.22
CA ASP A 179 -3.87 -17.11 -7.01
C ASP A 179 -4.12 -16.18 -5.83
N GLU A 180 -5.35 -16.15 -5.36
CA GLU A 180 -5.82 -15.28 -4.26
C GLU A 180 -5.11 -15.55 -2.92
N THR A 181 -4.44 -16.68 -2.76
CA THR A 181 -3.71 -16.98 -1.53
C THR A 181 -2.58 -15.97 -1.28
N TYR A 182 -1.88 -15.53 -2.34
CA TYR A 182 -0.85 -14.48 -2.23
C TYR A 182 -1.43 -13.14 -1.77
N ALA A 183 -2.58 -12.78 -2.33
CA ALA A 183 -3.21 -11.51 -1.99
C ALA A 183 -3.79 -11.52 -0.57
N SER A 184 -4.46 -12.59 -0.17
CA SER A 184 -5.04 -12.72 1.18
C SER A 184 -3.98 -12.73 2.27
N GLU A 185 -2.84 -13.37 2.02
CA GLU A 185 -1.71 -13.36 2.95
C GLU A 185 -1.11 -11.95 3.07
N TRP A 186 -0.88 -11.27 1.93
CA TRP A 186 -0.40 -9.91 1.95
C TRP A 186 -1.35 -8.97 2.73
N VAL A 187 -2.67 -9.08 2.52
CA VAL A 187 -3.66 -8.29 3.27
C VAL A 187 -3.50 -8.49 4.77
N THR A 188 -3.36 -9.75 5.21
CA THR A 188 -3.18 -10.09 6.62
C THR A 188 -1.94 -9.41 7.21
N VAL A 189 -0.82 -9.45 6.50
CA VAL A 189 0.44 -8.84 6.94
C VAL A 189 0.37 -7.31 6.92
N TYR A 190 -0.24 -6.75 5.89
CA TYR A 190 -0.38 -5.29 5.76
C TYR A 190 -1.30 -4.72 6.86
N GLU A 191 -2.43 -5.36 7.14
CA GLU A 191 -3.31 -4.93 8.23
C GLU A 191 -2.69 -5.10 9.62
N ASP A 192 -1.86 -6.14 9.84
CA ASP A 192 -1.07 -6.29 11.07
C ASP A 192 -0.11 -5.12 11.25
N TRP A 193 0.58 -4.71 10.19
CA TRP A 193 1.47 -3.56 10.21
C TRP A 193 0.71 -2.26 10.51
N LEU A 194 -0.40 -2.00 9.82
CA LEU A 194 -1.24 -0.81 10.05
C LEU A 194 -1.68 -0.68 11.51
N GLY A 195 -2.06 -1.81 12.11
CA GLY A 195 -2.51 -1.83 13.50
C GLY A 195 -1.40 -1.57 14.53
N LYS A 196 -0.16 -1.95 14.19
CA LYS A 196 0.99 -1.86 15.11
C LYS A 196 1.76 -0.54 14.99
N TYR A 197 1.76 0.06 13.82
CA TYR A 197 2.60 1.22 13.50
C TYR A 197 1.80 2.41 12.96
N PRO A 198 0.83 2.94 13.73
CA PRO A 198 0.16 4.19 13.36
C PRO A 198 1.20 5.34 13.28
N ARG A 199 0.87 6.37 12.50
CA ARG A 199 1.70 7.58 12.44
C ARG A 199 1.89 8.16 13.84
N PRO A 200 3.14 8.44 14.26
CA PRO A 200 3.40 9.05 15.56
C PRO A 200 2.72 10.41 15.68
N THR A 201 2.13 10.67 16.84
CA THR A 201 1.59 11.97 17.20
C THR A 201 2.60 12.69 18.10
N GLY A 202 3.08 13.84 17.68
CA GLY A 202 4.04 14.61 18.45
C GLY A 202 5.36 14.82 17.70
N ASP A 203 6.27 15.49 18.38
CA ASP A 203 7.60 15.80 17.85
C ASP A 203 8.52 14.61 18.08
N VAL A 204 8.91 13.95 17.00
CA VAL A 204 9.80 12.78 17.00
C VAL A 204 11.10 13.18 16.31
N ASP A 205 12.21 13.08 17.04
CA ASP A 205 13.54 13.27 16.47
C ASP A 205 13.97 12.02 15.69
N TYR A 206 13.76 12.04 14.38
CA TYR A 206 14.10 10.93 13.48
C TYR A 206 15.61 10.77 13.22
N ASP A 207 16.43 11.72 13.64
CA ASP A 207 17.90 11.65 13.59
C ASP A 207 18.51 11.11 14.89
N ALA A 208 17.70 10.93 15.92
CA ALA A 208 18.15 10.37 17.18
C ALA A 208 18.66 8.93 17.04
N ASP A 209 19.66 8.57 17.84
CA ASP A 209 20.05 7.17 17.98
C ASP A 209 18.90 6.37 18.63
N PRO A 210 18.33 5.38 17.92
CA PRO A 210 17.24 4.58 18.47
C PRO A 210 17.59 3.92 19.81
N ALA A 211 18.85 3.55 20.03
CA ALA A 211 19.28 2.92 21.27
C ALA A 211 19.18 3.86 22.49
N SER A 212 19.19 5.17 22.24
CA SER A 212 19.04 6.19 23.29
C SER A 212 17.59 6.50 23.64
N GLN A 213 16.62 6.03 22.84
CA GLN A 213 15.22 6.36 22.99
C GLN A 213 14.47 5.33 23.87
N PRO A 214 13.39 5.74 24.57
CA PRO A 214 12.44 4.81 25.18
C PRO A 214 11.91 3.83 24.15
N GLU A 215 11.56 2.61 24.58
CA GLU A 215 11.13 1.53 23.69
C GLU A 215 9.97 1.94 22.76
N GLU A 216 8.97 2.61 23.30
CA GLU A 216 7.81 3.10 22.55
C GLU A 216 8.20 4.09 21.43
N SER A 217 9.09 5.05 21.72
CA SER A 217 9.58 6.02 20.74
C SER A 217 10.49 5.35 19.71
N ARG A 218 11.23 4.34 20.13
CA ARG A 218 12.14 3.58 19.28
C ARG A 218 11.42 2.87 18.14
N GLU A 219 10.27 2.24 18.43
CA GLU A 219 9.47 1.58 17.40
C GLU A 219 8.94 2.59 16.36
N ALA A 220 8.51 3.76 16.81
CA ALA A 220 8.11 4.84 15.93
C ALA A 220 9.27 5.30 15.01
N LEU A 221 10.49 5.42 15.54
CA LEU A 221 11.67 5.76 14.75
C LEU A 221 11.93 4.74 13.63
N TYR A 222 11.87 3.44 13.94
CA TYR A 222 12.12 2.42 12.93
C TYR A 222 11.07 2.42 11.83
N ALA A 223 9.81 2.57 12.19
CA ALA A 223 8.70 2.50 11.23
C ALA A 223 8.51 3.80 10.44
N TRP A 224 8.89 4.96 11.00
CA TRP A 224 8.54 6.27 10.44
C TRP A 224 9.73 7.16 10.11
N ARG A 225 10.98 6.66 10.11
CA ARG A 225 12.12 7.44 9.60
C ARG A 225 11.83 7.83 8.13
N PRO A 226 11.90 9.13 7.78
CA PRO A 226 11.42 9.66 6.50
C PRO A 226 11.97 8.94 5.26
N ALA A 227 13.26 8.56 5.29
CA ALA A 227 13.87 7.82 4.19
C ALA A 227 13.25 6.43 3.97
N ASP A 228 12.87 5.73 5.05
CA ASP A 228 12.25 4.41 4.98
C ASP A 228 10.78 4.51 4.62
N VAL A 229 10.10 5.57 5.06
CA VAL A 229 8.74 5.89 4.62
C VAL A 229 8.70 6.13 3.11
N ALA A 230 9.67 6.86 2.54
CA ALA A 230 9.75 7.08 1.09
C ALA A 230 9.89 5.75 0.32
N CYS A 231 10.77 4.85 0.77
CA CYS A 231 10.91 3.51 0.18
C CYS A 231 9.62 2.68 0.32
N ARG A 232 8.94 2.78 1.45
CA ARG A 232 7.67 2.07 1.68
C ARG A 232 6.57 2.56 0.77
N VAL A 233 6.44 3.87 0.58
CA VAL A 233 5.47 4.46 -0.34
C VAL A 233 5.69 3.97 -1.77
N GLU A 234 6.93 3.91 -2.24
CA GLU A 234 7.26 3.35 -3.55
C GLU A 234 6.79 1.90 -3.66
N ALA A 235 7.16 1.05 -2.70
CA ALA A 235 6.75 -0.34 -2.67
C ALA A 235 5.23 -0.51 -2.60
N GLN A 236 4.54 0.31 -1.81
CA GLN A 236 3.08 0.28 -1.69
C GLN A 236 2.38 0.70 -2.99
N CYS A 237 2.94 1.67 -3.73
CA CYS A 237 2.43 2.02 -5.05
C CYS A 237 2.50 0.83 -6.01
N ASP A 238 3.59 0.07 -6.00
CA ASP A 238 3.71 -1.14 -6.81
C ASP A 238 2.71 -2.22 -6.37
N LEU A 239 2.58 -2.45 -5.06
CA LEU A 239 1.66 -3.43 -4.48
C LEU A 239 0.20 -3.11 -4.78
N LEU A 240 -0.20 -1.83 -4.80
CA LEU A 240 -1.53 -1.42 -5.24
C LEU A 240 -1.82 -1.93 -6.66
N TYR A 241 -0.90 -1.72 -7.60
CA TYR A 241 -1.07 -2.17 -8.99
C TYR A 241 -1.10 -3.69 -9.11
N TYR A 242 -0.29 -4.40 -8.33
CA TYR A 242 -0.31 -5.86 -8.35
C TYR A 242 -1.62 -6.42 -7.80
N PHE A 243 -2.10 -5.91 -6.67
CA PHE A 243 -3.20 -6.53 -5.91
C PHE A 243 -4.59 -5.94 -6.16
N MET A 244 -4.74 -4.78 -6.82
CA MET A 244 -6.05 -4.12 -6.96
C MET A 244 -7.12 -4.98 -7.64
N GLN A 245 -6.72 -5.98 -8.45
CA GLN A 245 -7.65 -6.90 -9.11
C GLN A 245 -8.12 -8.05 -8.21
N SER A 246 -7.45 -8.27 -7.07
CA SER A 246 -7.78 -9.32 -6.13
C SER A 246 -9.14 -9.10 -5.47
N THR A 247 -9.85 -10.20 -5.21
CA THR A 247 -11.07 -10.18 -4.40
C THR A 247 -10.79 -9.86 -2.94
N SER A 248 -9.57 -10.14 -2.47
CA SER A 248 -9.10 -9.75 -1.13
C SER A 248 -8.83 -8.25 -1.01
N PHE A 249 -8.66 -7.54 -2.13
CA PHE A 249 -8.51 -6.08 -2.14
C PHE A 249 -9.89 -5.41 -2.14
N THR A 250 -10.47 -5.27 -0.96
CA THR A 250 -11.84 -4.78 -0.75
C THR A 250 -11.93 -3.24 -0.76
N PRO A 251 -13.14 -2.65 -0.91
CA PRO A 251 -13.33 -1.20 -0.73
C PRO A 251 -12.83 -0.68 0.62
N GLN A 252 -13.04 -1.46 1.69
CA GLN A 252 -12.53 -1.13 3.03
C GLN A 252 -11.00 -1.08 3.05
N LEU A 253 -10.34 -2.10 2.49
CA LEU A 253 -8.88 -2.12 2.41
C LEU A 253 -8.36 -0.95 1.57
N LEU A 254 -8.99 -0.66 0.42
CA LEU A 254 -8.60 0.49 -0.41
C LEU A 254 -8.63 1.80 0.38
N SER A 255 -9.68 2.04 1.16
CA SER A 255 -9.79 3.28 1.93
C SER A 255 -8.68 3.40 2.98
N LYS A 256 -8.41 2.34 3.74
CA LYS A 256 -7.29 2.28 4.70
C LYS A 256 -5.94 2.47 4.01
N PHE A 257 -5.75 1.79 2.89
CA PHE A 257 -4.51 1.83 2.12
C PHE A 257 -4.21 3.24 1.61
N LEU A 258 -5.19 3.91 1.00
CA LEU A 258 -5.03 5.26 0.48
C LEU A 258 -4.88 6.30 1.61
N ALA A 259 -5.60 6.13 2.73
CA ALA A 259 -5.42 6.98 3.91
C ALA A 259 -3.98 6.87 4.44
N ASN A 260 -3.46 5.65 4.58
CA ASN A 260 -2.08 5.44 5.02
C ASN A 260 -1.06 5.99 4.02
N LEU A 261 -1.29 5.85 2.70
CA LEU A 261 -0.42 6.47 1.70
C LEU A 261 -0.41 8.00 1.82
N ALA A 262 -1.58 8.62 2.05
CA ALA A 262 -1.67 10.07 2.22
C ALA A 262 -0.91 10.54 3.47
N GLU A 263 -1.06 9.84 4.59
CA GLU A 263 -0.31 10.12 5.83
C GLU A 263 1.21 10.01 5.63
N GLN A 264 1.66 8.98 4.92
CA GLN A 264 3.06 8.75 4.62
C GLN A 264 3.61 9.84 3.69
N ALA A 265 2.85 10.23 2.66
CA ALA A 265 3.25 11.29 1.74
C ALA A 265 3.39 12.64 2.46
N GLU A 266 2.44 12.98 3.32
CA GLU A 266 2.50 14.17 4.16
C GLU A 266 3.70 14.12 5.12
N HIS A 267 3.94 12.97 5.74
CA HIS A 267 5.06 12.76 6.64
C HIS A 267 6.40 13.01 5.94
N VAL A 268 6.62 12.39 4.77
CA VAL A 268 7.83 12.63 3.97
C VAL A 268 7.96 14.10 3.57
N GLY A 269 6.84 14.71 3.10
CA GLY A 269 6.83 16.12 2.70
C GLY A 269 7.20 17.09 3.84
N THR A 270 6.85 16.72 5.08
CA THR A 270 7.12 17.56 6.27
C THR A 270 8.54 17.40 6.80
N HIS A 271 9.08 16.17 6.80
CA HIS A 271 10.33 15.87 7.51
C HIS A 271 11.54 15.70 6.58
N TYR A 272 11.33 15.47 5.28
CA TYR A 272 12.43 15.18 4.35
C TYR A 272 13.32 16.39 4.06
N SER A 273 12.80 17.61 4.21
CA SER A 273 13.54 18.86 3.95
C SER A 273 14.59 19.17 5.01
N GLU A 274 14.47 18.61 6.21
CA GLU A 274 15.38 18.93 7.32
C GLU A 274 16.71 18.15 7.29
N GLY A 275 16.71 16.95 6.67
CA GLY A 275 17.89 16.07 6.65
C GLY A 275 18.81 16.16 5.43
N VAL A 276 18.34 16.77 4.33
CA VAL A 276 19.08 16.79 3.06
C VAL A 276 20.10 17.93 3.00
N ASP A 277 19.82 19.05 3.62
CA ASP A 277 20.68 20.23 3.56
C ASP A 277 21.94 20.14 4.44
N THR A 278 21.96 19.27 5.45
CA THR A 278 23.10 19.16 6.38
C THR A 278 24.19 18.17 5.97
N LYS A 279 23.94 17.32 4.96
CA LYS A 279 24.93 16.35 4.44
C LYS A 279 25.52 16.69 3.08
N ALA A 280 25.11 17.81 2.49
CA ALA A 280 25.61 18.30 1.20
C ALA A 280 26.57 19.50 1.32
N ALA A 281 27.00 19.86 2.51
CA ALA A 281 28.02 20.87 2.80
C ALA A 281 29.35 20.13 3.22
#